data_43c19ff0109eb8be16d4609348c8cd04
#
_entry.id   43c19ff0109eb8be16d4609348c8cd04
#
_cell.length_a   1.000
_cell.length_b   1.000
_cell.length_c   1.000
_cell.angle_alpha   90.00
_cell.angle_beta   90.00
_cell.angle_gamma   90.00
#
_symmetry.space_group_name_H-M   'P 1'
#
loop_
_entity.id
_entity.type
_entity.pdbx_description
1 polymer ?
#
loop_
_entity_poly.entity_id
_entity_poly.type
_entity_poly.pdbx_seq_one_letter_code
_entity_poly.pdbx_strand_id
1 'polypeptide(L)'
;LITGLDTLGYYTSLPADTLAKITNFRSSNIYAEGLAYALNSYEQRKTGQPTVMRSYWREHLGLTPTEFYPMDGSGLSPEGRLSSGALSLILSELWRDQSLHKPFLASLPEAGVEGTVRSLSIPSEVTAYLKSGSMRGVRGYAGYLLHKDKWYSIVYIANGAINSAEARATFTRLLTGLFTQQPLPPLPAPAKKVAAKGKKHSEHSKGSKKASHKASSKSSRKGKKR
;
A
#
# COMPACT_ATOMS: atom_id res chain seq x y z
N LEU A 1 -32.89 16.51 15.89
CA LEU A 1 -32.85 15.09 16.28
C LEU A 1 -34.01 14.38 15.56
N ILE A 2 -33.66 13.50 14.61
CA ILE A 2 -34.66 12.64 13.94
C ILE A 2 -34.90 11.49 14.92
N THR A 3 -36.02 11.51 15.58
CA THR A 3 -36.52 10.43 16.42
C THR A 3 -37.54 9.64 15.60
N GLY A 4 -37.46 8.30 15.63
CA GLY A 4 -38.43 7.43 14.97
C GLY A 4 -37.99 6.90 13.59
N LEU A 5 -36.70 6.54 13.43
CA LEU A 5 -36.28 5.80 12.25
C LEU A 5 -36.60 4.31 12.43
N ASP A 6 -37.40 3.77 11.54
CA ASP A 6 -37.67 2.33 11.46
C ASP A 6 -36.55 1.66 10.61
N THR A 7 -36.14 0.50 11.05
CA THR A 7 -35.20 -0.32 10.28
C THR A 7 -35.89 -0.98 9.09
N LEU A 8 -35.56 -0.58 7.88
CA LEU A 8 -36.15 -1.11 6.64
C LEU A 8 -35.59 -2.49 6.24
N GLY A 9 -34.42 -2.86 6.76
CA GLY A 9 -33.80 -4.14 6.45
C GLY A 9 -32.39 -4.26 7.05
N TYR A 10 -31.85 -5.48 7.02
CA TYR A 10 -30.51 -5.80 7.43
C TYR A 10 -29.73 -6.39 6.27
N TYR A 11 -28.50 -5.99 6.12
CA TYR A 11 -27.54 -6.61 5.21
C TYR A 11 -26.39 -7.20 6.02
N THR A 12 -26.12 -8.50 5.83
CA THR A 12 -24.99 -9.17 6.45
C THR A 12 -23.84 -9.25 5.45
N SER A 13 -22.68 -8.69 5.80
CA SER A 13 -21.48 -8.78 4.99
C SER A 13 -20.94 -10.21 4.95
N LEU A 14 -20.02 -10.47 4.02
CA LEU A 14 -19.21 -11.69 4.05
C LEU A 14 -18.40 -11.75 5.37
N PRO A 15 -18.06 -12.97 5.85
CA PRO A 15 -17.18 -13.15 6.99
C PRO A 15 -15.83 -12.42 6.83
N ALA A 16 -15.24 -11.98 7.93
CA ALA A 16 -14.00 -11.17 7.90
C ALA A 16 -12.82 -11.92 7.29
N ASP A 17 -12.69 -13.22 7.49
CA ASP A 17 -11.67 -14.08 6.88
C ASP A 17 -11.81 -14.15 5.35
N THR A 18 -13.05 -14.25 4.87
CA THR A 18 -13.37 -14.23 3.42
C THR A 18 -13.02 -12.87 2.81
N LEU A 19 -13.37 -11.77 3.50
CA LEU A 19 -13.00 -10.41 3.07
C LEU A 19 -11.48 -10.23 3.07
N ALA A 20 -10.78 -10.72 4.08
CA ALA A 20 -9.32 -10.71 4.15
C ALA A 20 -8.69 -11.49 2.99
N LYS A 21 -9.22 -12.68 2.67
CA LYS A 21 -8.77 -13.48 1.53
C LYS A 21 -8.95 -12.72 0.21
N ILE A 22 -10.13 -12.19 -0.06
CA ILE A 22 -10.39 -11.39 -1.26
C ILE A 22 -9.46 -10.19 -1.34
N THR A 23 -9.25 -9.51 -0.20
CA THR A 23 -8.33 -8.37 -0.09
C THR A 23 -6.90 -8.75 -0.47
N ASN A 24 -6.39 -9.85 0.05
CA ASN A 24 -5.02 -10.28 -0.21
C ASN A 24 -4.83 -10.81 -1.64
N PHE A 25 -5.77 -11.60 -2.16
CA PHE A 25 -5.71 -12.18 -3.50
C PHE A 25 -5.81 -11.14 -4.61
N ARG A 26 -6.74 -10.18 -4.46
CA ARG A 26 -7.00 -9.15 -5.48
C ARG A 26 -6.29 -7.83 -5.20
N SER A 27 -5.64 -7.70 -4.04
CA SER A 27 -5.08 -6.43 -3.57
C SER A 27 -6.12 -5.30 -3.60
N SER A 28 -7.31 -5.59 -3.05
CA SER A 28 -8.45 -4.66 -3.07
C SER A 28 -8.30 -3.59 -2.00
N ASN A 29 -8.01 -2.36 -2.43
CA ASN A 29 -7.91 -1.23 -1.53
C ASN A 29 -9.26 -0.92 -0.83
N ILE A 30 -10.38 -1.06 -1.56
CA ILE A 30 -11.73 -0.79 -1.01
C ILE A 30 -12.03 -1.74 0.15
N TYR A 31 -11.74 -3.02 0.01
CA TYR A 31 -11.96 -3.97 1.11
C TYR A 31 -10.98 -3.76 2.26
N ALA A 32 -9.73 -3.42 1.98
CA ALA A 32 -8.76 -3.08 3.01
C ALA A 32 -9.20 -1.85 3.83
N GLU A 33 -9.66 -0.79 3.17
CA GLU A 33 -10.23 0.40 3.84
C GLU A 33 -11.50 0.05 4.63
N GLY A 34 -12.40 -0.77 4.06
CA GLY A 34 -13.61 -1.21 4.72
C GLY A 34 -13.34 -2.00 6.01
N LEU A 35 -12.39 -2.93 5.96
CA LEU A 35 -11.96 -3.70 7.14
C LEU A 35 -11.32 -2.80 8.21
N ALA A 36 -10.46 -1.88 7.80
CA ALA A 36 -9.84 -0.90 8.71
C ALA A 36 -10.88 0.02 9.35
N TYR A 37 -11.86 0.50 8.56
CA TYR A 37 -12.96 1.30 9.07
C TYR A 37 -13.83 0.52 10.06
N ALA A 38 -14.19 -0.71 9.74
CA ALA A 38 -15.00 -1.56 10.62
C ALA A 38 -14.29 -1.82 11.95
N LEU A 39 -12.99 -2.14 11.92
CA LEU A 39 -12.17 -2.33 13.11
C LEU A 39 -12.09 -1.07 13.96
N ASN A 40 -11.73 0.06 13.37
CA ASN A 40 -11.62 1.33 14.07
C ASN A 40 -12.97 1.78 14.64
N SER A 41 -14.07 1.62 13.90
CA SER A 41 -15.41 1.98 14.35
C SER A 41 -15.89 1.10 15.52
N TYR A 42 -15.59 -0.19 15.49
CA TYR A 42 -15.88 -1.11 16.58
C TYR A 42 -15.14 -0.70 17.86
N GLU A 43 -13.86 -0.48 17.79
CA GLU A 43 -13.04 -0.13 18.94
C GLU A 43 -13.30 1.30 19.44
N GLN A 44 -13.58 2.24 18.54
CA GLN A 44 -13.99 3.59 18.94
C GLN A 44 -15.26 3.56 19.81
N ARG A 45 -16.25 2.72 19.47
CA ARG A 45 -17.44 2.54 20.31
C ARG A 45 -17.14 1.89 21.65
N LYS A 46 -16.13 0.99 21.69
CA LYS A 46 -15.75 0.25 22.89
C LYS A 46 -14.79 1.02 23.80
N THR A 47 -13.81 1.72 23.21
CA THR A 47 -12.69 2.32 23.96
C THR A 47 -12.61 3.83 23.84
N GLY A 48 -13.36 4.45 22.94
CA GLY A 48 -13.23 5.86 22.57
C GLY A 48 -12.00 6.17 21.70
N GLN A 49 -11.19 5.18 21.32
CA GLN A 49 -9.95 5.35 20.54
C GLN A 49 -10.21 5.21 19.04
N PRO A 50 -9.94 6.23 18.22
CA PRO A 50 -10.22 6.20 16.79
C PRO A 50 -9.18 5.45 15.94
N THR A 51 -8.12 4.91 16.52
CA THR A 51 -6.94 4.45 15.77
C THR A 51 -6.36 3.13 16.27
N VAL A 52 -7.21 2.12 16.43
CA VAL A 52 -6.79 0.79 16.91
C VAL A 52 -5.69 0.17 16.04
N MET A 53 -5.75 0.34 14.72
CA MET A 53 -4.68 -0.17 13.85
C MET A 53 -3.30 0.39 14.18
N ARG A 54 -3.22 1.65 14.67
CA ARG A 54 -1.93 2.26 15.05
C ARG A 54 -1.48 1.83 16.43
N SER A 55 -2.40 1.76 17.40
CA SER A 55 -2.05 1.49 18.80
C SER A 55 -1.79 0.01 19.04
N TYR A 56 -2.65 -0.89 18.55
CA TYR A 56 -2.60 -2.31 18.90
C TYR A 56 -1.21 -2.94 18.70
N TRP A 57 -0.69 -2.93 17.47
CA TRP A 57 0.62 -3.55 17.20
C TRP A 57 1.79 -2.82 17.84
N ARG A 58 1.70 -1.50 17.96
CA ARG A 58 2.74 -0.72 18.62
C ARG A 58 2.82 -1.05 20.11
N GLU A 59 1.71 -1.12 20.79
CA GLU A 59 1.64 -1.45 22.21
C GLU A 59 1.98 -2.93 22.46
N HIS A 60 1.47 -3.82 21.63
CA HIS A 60 1.68 -5.27 21.78
C HIS A 60 3.14 -5.68 21.50
N LEU A 61 3.80 -5.07 20.54
CA LEU A 61 5.16 -5.42 20.10
C LEU A 61 6.21 -4.38 20.47
N GLY A 62 5.85 -3.31 21.18
CA GLY A 62 6.78 -2.26 21.56
C GLY A 62 7.30 -1.44 20.35
N LEU A 63 6.55 -1.35 19.25
CA LEU A 63 7.00 -0.70 18.03
C LEU A 63 6.95 0.82 18.16
N THR A 64 7.96 1.50 17.62
CA THR A 64 8.02 2.95 17.56
C THR A 64 7.17 3.52 16.41
N PRO A 65 6.78 4.81 16.44
CA PRO A 65 6.09 5.45 15.32
C PRO A 65 6.89 5.49 14.01
N THR A 66 8.21 5.35 14.07
CA THR A 66 9.07 5.29 12.88
C THR A 66 9.08 3.91 12.25
N GLU A 67 8.80 2.86 13.01
CA GLU A 67 8.75 1.48 12.54
C GLU A 67 7.38 1.06 12.05
N PHE A 68 6.32 1.54 12.72
CA PHE A 68 4.94 1.19 12.38
C PHE A 68 3.99 2.38 12.61
N TYR A 69 3.52 2.97 11.52
CA TYR A 69 2.57 4.07 11.54
C TYR A 69 1.64 4.01 10.32
N PRO A 70 0.65 3.10 10.30
CA PRO A 70 -0.32 3.02 9.22
C PRO A 70 -1.21 4.26 9.23
N MET A 71 -1.44 4.83 8.05
CA MET A 71 -2.32 5.99 7.85
C MET A 71 -3.70 5.59 7.34
N ASP A 72 -3.76 4.47 6.62
CA ASP A 72 -4.95 3.93 5.97
C ASP A 72 -4.95 2.40 6.03
N GLY A 73 -6.05 1.78 5.60
CA GLY A 73 -6.17 0.31 5.54
C GLY A 73 -5.46 -0.29 4.35
N SER A 74 -5.32 0.44 3.26
CA SER A 74 -4.76 -0.03 1.99
C SER A 74 -3.24 0.09 1.91
N GLY A 75 -2.63 0.94 2.75
CA GLY A 75 -1.21 1.22 2.72
C GLY A 75 -0.77 2.10 1.54
N LEU A 76 -1.70 2.85 0.92
CA LEU A 76 -1.40 3.75 -0.19
C LEU A 76 -0.98 5.15 0.25
N SER A 77 -1.22 5.53 1.50
CA SER A 77 -0.80 6.82 2.01
C SER A 77 0.73 6.94 1.99
N PRO A 78 1.30 7.97 1.36
CA PRO A 78 2.75 8.19 1.35
C PRO A 78 3.31 8.58 2.74
N GLU A 79 2.45 8.95 3.67
CA GLU A 79 2.82 9.28 5.05
C GLU A 79 2.89 8.04 5.95
N GLY A 80 2.36 6.91 5.50
CA GLY A 80 2.43 5.62 6.20
C GLY A 80 3.87 5.16 6.36
N ARG A 81 4.17 4.53 7.50
CA ARG A 81 5.50 3.98 7.80
C ARG A 81 5.39 2.55 8.25
N LEU A 82 6.19 1.70 7.63
CA LEU A 82 6.27 0.27 7.95
C LEU A 82 7.68 -0.23 7.67
N SER A 83 8.40 -0.60 8.73
CA SER A 83 9.69 -1.25 8.58
C SER A 83 9.54 -2.74 8.28
N SER A 84 10.50 -3.32 7.59
CA SER A 84 10.54 -4.77 7.34
C SER A 84 10.62 -5.56 8.65
N GLY A 85 11.34 -5.03 9.65
CA GLY A 85 11.42 -5.62 10.98
C GLY A 85 10.06 -5.67 11.69
N ALA A 86 9.34 -4.55 11.74
CA ALA A 86 8.01 -4.49 12.34
C ALA A 86 7.03 -5.47 11.68
N LEU A 87 7.01 -5.52 10.35
CA LEU A 87 6.13 -6.46 9.65
C LEU A 87 6.53 -7.92 9.88
N SER A 88 7.82 -8.21 9.99
CA SER A 88 8.31 -9.56 10.32
C SER A 88 7.88 -9.98 11.73
N LEU A 89 7.92 -9.09 12.71
CA LEU A 89 7.41 -9.35 14.07
C LEU A 89 5.91 -9.63 14.05
N ILE A 90 5.12 -8.81 13.34
CA ILE A 90 3.67 -9.01 13.18
C ILE A 90 3.38 -10.39 12.55
N LEU A 91 4.08 -10.75 11.48
CA LEU A 91 3.92 -12.08 10.85
C LEU A 91 4.29 -13.21 11.81
N SER A 92 5.32 -13.01 12.63
CA SER A 92 5.72 -14.01 13.62
C SER A 92 4.68 -14.20 14.73
N GLU A 93 4.04 -13.13 15.19
CA GLU A 93 2.94 -13.21 16.16
C GLU A 93 1.71 -13.90 15.57
N LEU A 94 1.32 -13.54 14.34
CA LEU A 94 0.23 -14.22 13.63
C LEU A 94 0.49 -15.71 13.41
N TRP A 95 1.75 -16.10 13.25
CA TRP A 95 2.15 -17.51 13.14
C TRP A 95 2.03 -18.27 14.46
N ARG A 96 2.33 -17.63 15.59
CA ARG A 96 2.24 -18.23 16.93
C ARG A 96 0.80 -18.36 17.41
N ASP A 97 -0.09 -17.51 16.96
CA ASP A 97 -1.50 -17.53 17.32
C ASP A 97 -2.22 -18.70 16.66
N GLN A 98 -2.59 -19.71 17.47
CA GLN A 98 -3.23 -20.94 17.00
C GLN A 98 -4.59 -20.68 16.32
N SER A 99 -5.27 -19.60 16.66
CA SER A 99 -6.58 -19.24 16.11
C SER A 99 -6.45 -18.49 14.77
N LEU A 100 -5.38 -17.72 14.57
CA LEU A 100 -5.17 -16.86 13.41
C LEU A 100 -4.26 -17.46 12.34
N HIS A 101 -3.32 -18.31 12.72
CA HIS A 101 -2.32 -18.90 11.83
C HIS A 101 -2.93 -19.47 10.55
N LYS A 102 -3.82 -20.48 10.68
CA LYS A 102 -4.40 -21.16 9.52
C LYS A 102 -5.27 -20.24 8.65
N PRO A 103 -6.23 -19.49 9.22
CA PRO A 103 -7.02 -18.54 8.43
C PRO A 103 -6.17 -17.48 7.73
N PHE A 104 -5.15 -16.95 8.41
CA PHE A 104 -4.28 -15.95 7.81
C PHE A 104 -3.45 -16.52 6.67
N LEU A 105 -2.80 -17.68 6.86
CA LEU A 105 -2.06 -18.36 5.79
C LEU A 105 -2.96 -18.64 4.58
N ALA A 106 -4.18 -19.14 4.79
CA ALA A 106 -5.15 -19.42 3.73
C ALA A 106 -5.67 -18.13 3.03
N SER A 107 -5.47 -16.98 3.62
CA SER A 107 -5.81 -15.70 3.00
C SER A 107 -4.73 -15.18 2.05
N LEU A 108 -3.54 -15.76 2.05
CA LEU A 108 -2.42 -15.33 1.19
C LEU A 108 -2.39 -16.16 -0.10
N PRO A 109 -2.25 -15.53 -1.28
CA PRO A 109 -2.09 -16.24 -2.53
C PRO A 109 -0.73 -16.93 -2.63
N GLU A 110 -0.69 -18.10 -3.27
CA GLU A 110 0.54 -18.81 -3.57
C GLU A 110 1.27 -18.15 -4.74
N ALA A 111 2.53 -17.78 -4.50
CA ALA A 111 3.36 -17.11 -5.48
C ALA A 111 3.76 -18.05 -6.63
N GLY A 112 3.72 -17.54 -7.86
CA GLY A 112 3.92 -18.33 -9.06
C GLY A 112 2.64 -19.06 -9.54
N VAL A 113 1.57 -19.08 -8.73
CA VAL A 113 0.34 -19.83 -9.01
C VAL A 113 -0.86 -18.90 -9.17
N GLU A 114 -1.13 -18.05 -8.17
CA GLU A 114 -2.39 -17.31 -8.13
C GLU A 114 -2.27 -15.86 -7.61
N GLY A 115 -3.39 -15.15 -7.66
CA GLY A 115 -3.51 -13.80 -7.15
C GLY A 115 -2.58 -12.78 -7.82
N THR A 116 -2.21 -11.75 -7.08
CA THR A 116 -1.31 -10.68 -7.57
C THR A 116 0.16 -11.10 -7.63
N VAL A 117 0.49 -12.27 -7.11
CA VAL A 117 1.85 -12.83 -7.06
C VAL A 117 2.05 -13.99 -8.04
N ARG A 118 1.05 -14.31 -8.88
CA ARG A 118 1.10 -15.44 -9.85
C ARG A 118 2.26 -15.36 -10.85
N SER A 119 2.78 -14.16 -11.10
CA SER A 119 3.89 -13.94 -12.04
C SER A 119 5.26 -13.84 -11.36
N LEU A 120 5.35 -14.18 -10.05
CA LEU A 120 6.63 -14.28 -9.38
C LEU A 120 7.31 -15.59 -9.75
N SER A 121 8.60 -15.51 -10.04
CA SER A 121 9.44 -16.68 -10.20
C SER A 121 9.98 -17.09 -8.83
N ILE A 122 9.58 -18.27 -8.37
CA ILE A 122 9.95 -18.84 -7.07
C ILE A 122 10.84 -20.06 -7.33
N PRO A 123 11.95 -20.26 -6.59
CA PRO A 123 12.73 -21.49 -6.68
C PRO A 123 11.87 -22.72 -6.42
N SER A 124 12.11 -23.79 -7.17
CA SER A 124 11.28 -25.03 -7.13
C SER A 124 11.23 -25.70 -5.75
N GLU A 125 12.26 -25.46 -4.93
CA GLU A 125 12.37 -26.02 -3.58
C GLU A 125 11.58 -25.22 -2.53
N VAL A 126 10.95 -24.11 -2.94
CA VAL A 126 10.25 -23.18 -2.04
C VAL A 126 8.80 -23.06 -2.45
N THR A 127 7.88 -23.22 -1.51
CA THR A 127 6.50 -22.77 -1.66
C THR A 127 6.33 -21.45 -0.92
N ALA A 128 5.72 -20.44 -1.55
CA ALA A 128 5.63 -19.10 -0.98
C ALA A 128 4.19 -18.58 -0.99
N TYR A 129 3.68 -18.17 0.15
CA TYR A 129 2.38 -17.54 0.34
C TYR A 129 2.57 -16.08 0.67
N LEU A 130 2.29 -15.19 -0.29
CA LEU A 130 2.74 -13.80 -0.23
C LEU A 130 1.66 -12.80 -0.57
N LYS A 131 1.61 -11.71 0.19
CA LYS A 131 0.94 -10.47 -0.20
C LYS A 131 1.91 -9.55 -0.92
N SER A 132 1.53 -9.03 -2.07
CA SER A 132 2.28 -7.99 -2.78
C SER A 132 1.80 -6.58 -2.40
N GLY A 133 2.73 -5.64 -2.35
CA GLY A 133 2.47 -4.20 -2.27
C GLY A 133 3.10 -3.45 -3.43
N SER A 134 2.42 -2.45 -3.97
CA SER A 134 2.95 -1.63 -5.06
C SER A 134 2.36 -0.23 -5.03
N MET A 135 3.23 0.75 -4.95
CA MET A 135 2.91 2.15 -5.16
C MET A 135 4.08 2.82 -5.90
N ARG A 136 3.94 4.10 -6.25
CA ARG A 136 5.00 4.83 -6.95
C ARG A 136 6.31 4.80 -6.14
N GLY A 137 7.34 4.22 -6.72
CA GLY A 137 8.67 4.10 -6.10
C GLY A 137 8.79 3.05 -5.00
N VAL A 138 7.72 2.29 -4.70
CA VAL A 138 7.76 1.24 -3.66
C VAL A 138 7.22 -0.07 -4.21
N ARG A 139 7.93 -1.15 -3.91
CA ARG A 139 7.49 -2.52 -4.16
C ARG A 139 7.77 -3.38 -2.95
N GLY A 140 6.79 -4.19 -2.54
CA GLY A 140 6.96 -5.08 -1.40
C GLY A 140 6.34 -6.46 -1.60
N TYR A 141 6.87 -7.42 -0.87
CA TYR A 141 6.34 -8.77 -0.71
C TYR A 141 6.49 -9.18 0.75
N ALA A 142 5.44 -9.73 1.33
CA ALA A 142 5.45 -10.19 2.72
C ALA A 142 4.56 -11.41 2.89
N GLY A 143 4.95 -12.32 3.77
CA GLY A 143 4.22 -13.54 4.06
C GLY A 143 5.10 -14.66 4.55
N TYR A 144 4.83 -15.89 4.09
CA TYR A 144 5.50 -17.08 4.57
C TYR A 144 6.07 -17.91 3.43
N LEU A 145 7.17 -18.60 3.74
CA LEU A 145 7.84 -19.54 2.85
C LEU A 145 7.92 -20.91 3.52
N LEU A 146 7.68 -21.95 2.75
CA LEU A 146 7.95 -23.33 3.14
C LEU A 146 9.14 -23.85 2.34
N HIS A 147 10.17 -24.33 3.04
CA HIS A 147 11.34 -24.97 2.43
C HIS A 147 11.79 -26.13 3.31
N LYS A 148 11.87 -27.35 2.76
CA LYS A 148 12.30 -28.58 3.49
C LYS A 148 11.56 -28.73 4.84
N ASP A 149 10.23 -28.65 4.80
CA ASP A 149 9.31 -28.77 5.96
C ASP A 149 9.50 -27.70 7.06
N LYS A 150 10.26 -26.65 6.77
CA LYS A 150 10.44 -25.51 7.68
C LYS A 150 9.75 -24.27 7.11
N TRP A 151 9.04 -23.57 8.00
CA TRP A 151 8.39 -22.30 7.69
C TRP A 151 9.25 -21.12 8.09
N TYR A 152 9.22 -20.09 7.26
CA TYR A 152 9.93 -18.83 7.46
C TYR A 152 8.96 -17.67 7.19
N SER A 153 9.00 -16.63 7.99
CA SER A 153 8.42 -15.35 7.61
C SER A 153 9.39 -14.61 6.71
N ILE A 154 8.88 -13.92 5.70
CA ILE A 154 9.69 -13.09 4.82
C ILE A 154 9.03 -11.74 4.60
N VAL A 155 9.85 -10.70 4.63
CA VAL A 155 9.45 -9.34 4.27
C VAL A 155 10.52 -8.73 3.37
N TYR A 156 10.08 -8.25 2.22
CA TYR A 156 10.90 -7.52 1.27
C TYR A 156 10.23 -6.19 0.94
N ILE A 157 10.93 -5.08 1.14
CA ILE A 157 10.47 -3.74 0.80
C ILE A 157 11.58 -3.04 0.02
N ALA A 158 11.30 -2.66 -1.22
CA ALA A 158 12.17 -1.85 -2.07
C ALA A 158 11.59 -0.44 -2.19
N ASN A 159 12.30 0.54 -1.62
CA ASN A 159 12.01 1.96 -1.76
C ASN A 159 12.90 2.56 -2.86
N GLY A 160 12.39 3.54 -3.60
CA GLY A 160 13.10 4.17 -4.71
C GLY A 160 13.22 3.27 -5.95
N ALA A 161 12.47 2.17 -6.02
CA ALA A 161 12.47 1.27 -7.15
C ALA A 161 12.06 2.01 -8.44
N ILE A 162 12.95 2.01 -9.45
CA ILE A 162 12.72 2.70 -10.72
C ILE A 162 11.62 1.98 -11.51
N ASN A 163 11.58 0.65 -11.41
CA ASN A 163 10.52 -0.15 -12.03
C ASN A 163 10.21 -1.42 -11.24
N SER A 164 9.00 -1.92 -11.43
CA SER A 164 8.53 -3.12 -10.73
C SER A 164 9.24 -4.41 -11.16
N ALA A 165 9.80 -4.46 -12.36
CA ALA A 165 10.49 -5.64 -12.87
C ALA A 165 11.83 -5.84 -12.17
N GLU A 166 12.58 -4.76 -11.95
CA GLU A 166 13.84 -4.78 -11.21
C GLU A 166 13.64 -5.23 -9.75
N ALA A 167 12.67 -4.63 -9.05
CA ALA A 167 12.36 -5.03 -7.68
C ALA A 167 11.93 -6.50 -7.58
N ARG A 168 11.17 -6.99 -8.57
CA ARG A 168 10.76 -8.40 -8.66
C ARG A 168 11.95 -9.31 -8.88
N ALA A 169 12.84 -8.98 -9.82
CA ALA A 169 14.04 -9.76 -10.10
C ALA A 169 14.98 -9.80 -8.88
N THR A 170 15.10 -8.69 -8.16
CA THR A 170 15.88 -8.62 -6.92
C THR A 170 15.30 -9.53 -5.84
N PHE A 171 13.97 -9.55 -5.68
CA PHE A 171 13.32 -10.46 -4.75
C PHE A 171 13.54 -11.95 -5.12
N THR A 172 13.38 -12.32 -6.40
CA THR A 172 13.66 -13.67 -6.88
C THR A 172 15.11 -14.07 -6.62
N ARG A 173 16.08 -13.17 -6.89
CA ARG A 173 17.49 -13.41 -6.57
C ARG A 173 17.72 -13.64 -5.08
N LEU A 174 17.10 -12.86 -4.23
CA LEU A 174 17.18 -13.04 -2.77
C LEU A 174 16.72 -14.44 -2.38
N LEU A 175 15.56 -14.90 -2.88
CA LEU A 175 15.06 -16.24 -2.59
C LEU A 175 16.00 -17.33 -3.13
N THR A 176 16.51 -17.18 -4.34
CA THR A 176 17.48 -18.11 -4.92
C THR A 176 18.72 -18.21 -4.04
N GLY A 177 19.30 -17.06 -3.63
CA GLY A 177 20.50 -17.05 -2.79
C GLY A 177 20.31 -17.61 -1.39
N LEU A 178 19.09 -17.51 -0.85
CA LEU A 178 18.77 -18.01 0.51
C LEU A 178 18.50 -19.52 0.54
N PHE A 179 17.86 -20.07 -0.49
CA PHE A 179 17.28 -21.41 -0.43
C PHE A 179 17.85 -22.40 -1.46
N THR A 180 18.62 -21.94 -2.43
CA THR A 180 19.21 -22.82 -3.44
C THR A 180 20.73 -22.68 -3.47
N GLN A 181 21.42 -23.71 -3.93
CA GLN A 181 22.85 -23.65 -4.21
C GLN A 181 23.15 -23.23 -5.65
N GLN A 182 22.13 -22.81 -6.39
CA GLN A 182 22.28 -22.41 -7.79
C GLN A 182 22.96 -21.04 -7.90
N PRO A 183 23.68 -20.78 -9.01
CA PRO A 183 24.21 -19.45 -9.28
C PRO A 183 23.09 -18.42 -9.31
N LEU A 184 23.33 -17.27 -8.68
CA LEU A 184 22.35 -16.18 -8.67
C LEU A 184 22.07 -15.70 -10.11
N PRO A 185 20.81 -15.57 -10.54
CA PRO A 185 20.48 -15.02 -11.84
C PRO A 185 21.05 -13.58 -11.96
N PRO A 186 21.47 -13.13 -13.14
CA PRO A 186 22.02 -11.79 -13.32
C PRO A 186 20.99 -10.72 -12.93
N LEU A 187 21.49 -9.60 -12.41
CA LEU A 187 20.63 -8.43 -12.20
C LEU A 187 20.14 -7.92 -13.56
N PRO A 188 18.88 -7.46 -13.67
CA PRO A 188 18.42 -6.81 -14.89
C PRO A 188 19.29 -5.58 -15.14
N ALA A 189 19.60 -5.32 -16.43
CA ALA A 189 20.34 -4.13 -16.80
C ALA A 189 19.62 -2.87 -16.29
N PRO A 190 20.34 -1.87 -15.78
CA PRO A 190 19.72 -0.65 -15.29
C PRO A 190 18.90 -0.01 -16.41
N ALA A 191 17.66 0.37 -16.11
CA ALA A 191 16.78 1.03 -17.07
C ALA A 191 17.51 2.26 -17.63
N LYS A 192 17.67 2.32 -18.95
CA LYS A 192 18.26 3.50 -19.61
C LYS A 192 17.44 4.72 -19.17
N LYS A 193 18.11 5.69 -18.54
CA LYS A 193 17.49 7.00 -18.24
C LYS A 193 16.97 7.55 -19.55
N VAL A 194 15.67 7.61 -19.73
CA VAL A 194 15.04 8.33 -20.84
C VAL A 194 15.41 9.79 -20.60
N ALA A 195 16.33 10.31 -21.42
CA ALA A 195 16.68 11.71 -21.38
C ALA A 195 15.39 12.51 -21.60
N ALA A 196 15.03 13.33 -20.63
CA ALA A 196 13.91 14.24 -20.75
C ALA A 196 14.18 15.13 -21.97
N LYS A 197 13.42 14.91 -23.05
CA LYS A 197 13.43 15.82 -24.20
C LYS A 197 12.97 17.18 -23.68
N GLY A 198 13.94 18.10 -23.51
CA GLY A 198 13.68 19.48 -23.17
C GLY A 198 12.74 20.07 -24.20
N LYS A 199 11.54 20.43 -23.81
CA LYS A 199 10.69 21.32 -24.59
C LYS A 199 11.40 22.66 -24.65
N LYS A 200 12.02 22.97 -25.84
CA LYS A 200 12.42 24.34 -26.16
C LYS A 200 11.15 25.16 -26.24
N HIS A 201 10.93 26.02 -25.26
CA HIS A 201 10.02 27.15 -25.42
C HIS A 201 10.63 28.09 -26.43
N SER A 202 9.99 28.19 -27.62
CA SER A 202 10.26 29.26 -28.57
C SER A 202 9.63 30.53 -28.02
N GLU A 203 10.47 31.43 -27.53
CA GLU A 203 10.07 32.80 -27.26
C GLU A 203 9.70 33.49 -28.58
N HIS A 204 8.42 33.75 -28.78
CA HIS A 204 7.94 34.64 -29.80
C HIS A 204 8.01 36.08 -29.24
N SER A 205 9.08 36.76 -29.57
CA SER A 205 9.17 38.24 -29.47
C SER A 205 8.15 38.86 -30.41
N LYS A 206 7.10 39.45 -29.88
CA LYS A 206 6.28 40.40 -30.64
C LYS A 206 6.58 41.81 -30.14
N GLY A 207 7.08 42.55 -31.12
CA GLY A 207 7.51 43.93 -31.00
C GLY A 207 6.43 44.92 -30.55
N SER A 208 6.93 45.90 -29.89
CA SER A 208 6.26 47.12 -29.45
C SER A 208 5.67 47.90 -30.63
N LYS A 209 4.40 48.29 -30.52
CA LYS A 209 3.90 49.51 -31.17
C LYS A 209 3.21 50.37 -30.11
N LYS A 210 3.85 51.53 -29.89
CA LYS A 210 3.28 52.71 -29.22
C LYS A 210 2.05 53.21 -29.99
N ALA A 211 0.97 53.48 -29.27
CA ALA A 211 0.01 54.51 -29.70
C ALA A 211 -0.53 55.18 -28.44
N SER A 212 -0.21 56.43 -28.33
CA SER A 212 -0.74 57.45 -27.44
C SER A 212 -2.17 57.80 -27.84
N HIS A 213 -3.09 57.97 -26.93
CA HIS A 213 -3.99 59.12 -26.87
C HIS A 213 -4.91 59.07 -25.65
N LYS A 214 -4.70 60.11 -24.85
CA LYS A 214 -5.64 61.13 -24.34
C LYS A 214 -6.80 60.74 -23.43
N ALA A 215 -6.71 61.43 -22.33
CA ALA A 215 -7.65 61.65 -21.26
C ALA A 215 -9.04 62.14 -21.72
N SER A 216 -10.07 61.79 -21.01
CA SER A 216 -11.05 62.76 -20.54
C SER A 216 -11.89 62.22 -19.39
N SER A 217 -11.96 63.05 -18.43
CA SER A 217 -12.72 63.19 -17.22
C SER A 217 -14.25 63.07 -17.37
N LYS A 218 -14.87 62.65 -16.27
CA LYS A 218 -16.07 63.18 -15.58
C LYS A 218 -16.92 62.03 -15.06
N SER A 219 -17.01 61.95 -13.77
CA SER A 219 -17.88 62.65 -12.85
C SER A 219 -19.23 61.96 -12.61
N SER A 220 -19.35 61.55 -11.38
CA SER A 220 -20.50 61.75 -10.47
C SER A 220 -21.75 60.89 -10.54
N ARG A 221 -22.07 60.50 -9.33
CA ARG A 221 -23.36 60.55 -8.57
C ARG A 221 -24.14 59.24 -8.45
N LYS A 222 -24.13 58.81 -7.20
CA LYS A 222 -25.29 58.84 -6.24
C LYS A 222 -26.51 57.97 -6.56
N GLY A 223 -26.88 57.21 -5.57
CA GLY A 223 -28.26 56.91 -5.18
C GLY A 223 -28.48 55.41 -4.91
N LYS A 224 -28.50 54.92 -3.71
CA LYS A 224 -29.50 54.96 -2.62
C LYS A 224 -30.69 54.01 -2.88
N LYS A 225 -30.84 53.03 -1.98
CA LYS A 225 -32.08 52.40 -1.49
C LYS A 225 -32.85 51.49 -2.47
N ARG A 226 -33.07 50.26 -2.16
CA ARG A 226 -33.88 49.65 -1.09
C ARG A 226 -33.43 48.22 -0.83
#